data_58b83482f96c068ada4064b506266550
#
_entry.id   58b83482f96c068ada4064b506266550
#
_cell.length_a   1.000
_cell.length_b   1.000
_cell.length_c   1.000
_cell.angle_alpha   90.00
_cell.angle_beta   90.00
_cell.angle_gamma   90.00
#
_symmetry.space_group_name_H-M   'P 1'
#
loop_
_entity.id
_entity.type
_entity.pdbx_description
1 polymer ?
#
loop_
_entity_poly.entity_id
_entity_poly.type
_entity_poly.pdbx_seq_one_letter_code
_entity_poly.pdbx_strand_id
1 'polypeptide(L)'
;MNTENTAFAAPLEEPAAPRRTRFEEFWRLLRKNSLALGGLVVFALFFATAVAGVFLTSGSKPVFDPSVVRLQEKLRPPLSRSDAASLKPDEIPALGLYLFGTDDLGRDVFARMLQGAWVSLTVGFVAVGISVAIGIFMGAIAGYYGQQHVRLEQVLLTALLLSGAALLAAGGRTLGAVVLVAGHAWLFFSISPWGFRRRKSPPPWMRFFLKGTIRVDTLIMRFVDIMLCFPSFFLILTVVALLPASIYTIMIVIGLTSWEGTARFVRAEFLSLREQDFVAAARALGVGNFRIIFRHMTPNAIAPVLVSATIGIASAILTEAGLSFLGFGVPPPHATWGNILSDGKRFIFDAPWLTFIPGAAILLVVLAFNLFGEGLRDILNPKLRQRS
;
A
#
# COMPACT_ATOMS: atom_id res chain seq x y z
N MET A 1 22.90 41.71 -67.05
CA MET A 1 23.40 41.05 -65.86
C MET A 1 22.37 41.34 -64.76
N ASN A 2 21.32 40.48 -64.61
CA ASN A 2 20.29 40.57 -63.60
C ASN A 2 20.70 39.67 -62.44
N THR A 3 20.98 40.23 -61.31
CA THR A 3 21.11 39.52 -60.05
C THR A 3 19.75 39.44 -59.39
N GLU A 4 19.07 38.29 -59.51
CA GLU A 4 17.86 37.98 -58.77
C GLU A 4 18.18 37.89 -57.29
N ASN A 5 17.61 38.81 -56.55
CA ASN A 5 17.59 38.82 -55.10
C ASN A 5 16.53 37.80 -54.62
N THR A 6 16.90 36.55 -54.39
CA THR A 6 16.06 35.57 -53.69
C THR A 6 16.03 35.94 -52.22
N ALA A 7 15.06 36.74 -51.79
CA ALA A 7 14.77 36.95 -50.40
C ALA A 7 14.29 35.61 -49.77
N PHE A 8 15.13 35.03 -48.92
CA PHE A 8 14.71 33.92 -48.04
C PHE A 8 13.57 34.40 -47.15
N ALA A 9 12.34 33.98 -47.53
CA ALA A 9 11.18 34.18 -46.61
C ALA A 9 11.47 33.39 -45.32
N ALA A 10 11.59 34.08 -44.19
CA ALA A 10 11.68 33.45 -42.89
C ALA A 10 10.46 32.53 -42.66
N PRO A 11 10.64 31.31 -42.15
CA PRO A 11 9.50 30.44 -41.83
C PRO A 11 8.55 31.18 -40.87
N LEU A 12 7.29 31.28 -41.27
CA LEU A 12 6.24 31.77 -40.38
C LEU A 12 6.26 30.94 -39.11
N GLU A 13 6.65 31.51 -37.98
CA GLU A 13 6.53 30.87 -36.67
C GLU A 13 5.04 30.53 -36.48
N GLU A 14 4.72 29.25 -36.57
CA GLU A 14 3.42 28.73 -36.17
C GLU A 14 3.17 29.18 -34.71
N PRO A 15 1.99 29.79 -34.41
CA PRO A 15 1.70 30.25 -33.08
C PRO A 15 1.85 29.07 -32.11
N ALA A 16 2.77 29.19 -31.17
CA ALA A 16 3.05 28.16 -30.18
C ALA A 16 1.74 27.77 -29.50
N ALA A 17 1.33 26.51 -29.65
CA ALA A 17 0.10 26.01 -29.04
C ALA A 17 0.10 26.35 -27.55
N PRO A 18 -1.05 26.81 -26.98
CA PRO A 18 -1.10 27.25 -25.58
C PRO A 18 -0.58 26.14 -24.67
N ARG A 19 0.38 26.47 -23.81
CA ARG A 19 0.96 25.53 -22.83
C ARG A 19 -0.14 25.07 -21.88
N ARG A 20 -0.65 23.87 -22.10
CA ARG A 20 -1.63 23.22 -21.25
C ARG A 20 -1.03 22.89 -19.91
N THR A 21 -1.81 23.00 -18.84
CA THR A 21 -1.38 22.55 -17.51
C THR A 21 -1.23 21.03 -17.50
N ARG A 22 -0.33 20.50 -16.66
CA ARG A 22 -0.13 19.05 -16.51
C ARG A 22 -1.44 18.31 -16.14
N PHE A 23 -2.32 18.99 -15.39
CA PHE A 23 -3.61 18.46 -15.01
C PHE A 23 -4.59 18.35 -16.20
N GLU A 24 -4.67 19.38 -17.05
CA GLU A 24 -5.51 19.34 -18.25
C GLU A 24 -5.08 18.25 -19.23
N GLU A 25 -3.77 18.07 -19.37
CA GLU A 25 -3.21 17.00 -20.21
C GLU A 25 -3.52 15.61 -19.65
N PHE A 26 -3.33 15.41 -18.33
CA PHE A 26 -3.69 14.17 -17.65
C PHE A 26 -5.17 13.83 -17.84
N TRP A 27 -6.07 14.82 -17.61
CA TRP A 27 -7.51 14.63 -17.73
C TRP A 27 -7.95 14.30 -19.15
N ARG A 28 -7.34 14.95 -20.13
CA ARG A 28 -7.58 14.66 -21.55
C ARG A 28 -7.19 13.23 -21.93
N LEU A 29 -6.03 12.76 -21.47
CA LEU A 29 -5.54 11.41 -21.73
C LEU A 29 -6.43 10.36 -21.03
N LEU A 30 -6.84 10.63 -19.80
CA LEU A 30 -7.74 9.76 -19.06
C LEU A 30 -9.09 9.60 -19.78
N ARG A 31 -9.67 10.70 -20.29
CA ARG A 31 -10.93 10.64 -21.06
C ARG A 31 -10.82 9.87 -22.37
N LYS A 32 -9.63 9.76 -22.95
CA LYS A 32 -9.41 8.95 -24.15
C LYS A 32 -9.32 7.44 -23.85
N ASN A 33 -8.96 7.06 -22.64
CA ASN A 33 -8.90 5.66 -22.22
C ASN A 33 -10.21 5.29 -21.48
N SER A 34 -11.14 4.69 -22.21
CA SER A 34 -12.47 4.34 -21.68
C SER A 34 -12.43 3.36 -20.51
N LEU A 35 -11.47 2.41 -20.51
CA LEU A 35 -11.31 1.45 -19.43
C LEU A 35 -10.81 2.12 -18.14
N ALA A 36 -9.82 3.01 -18.26
CA ALA A 36 -9.31 3.79 -17.13
C ALA A 36 -10.38 4.72 -16.55
N LEU A 37 -11.17 5.38 -17.43
CA LEU A 37 -12.26 6.23 -17.00
C LEU A 37 -13.37 5.42 -16.32
N GLY A 38 -13.74 4.26 -16.87
CA GLY A 38 -14.68 3.33 -16.26
C GLY A 38 -14.23 2.86 -14.89
N GLY A 39 -12.95 2.45 -14.76
CA GLY A 39 -12.35 2.09 -13.49
C GLY A 39 -12.39 3.24 -12.46
N LEU A 40 -12.06 4.47 -12.88
CA LEU A 40 -12.16 5.65 -12.02
C LEU A 40 -13.59 5.94 -11.55
N VAL A 41 -14.58 5.83 -12.45
CA VAL A 41 -16.00 6.06 -12.10
C VAL A 41 -16.47 5.03 -11.08
N VAL A 42 -16.18 3.74 -11.30
CA VAL A 42 -16.55 2.67 -10.35
C VAL A 42 -15.85 2.89 -9.01
N PHE A 43 -14.53 3.21 -9.02
CA PHE A 43 -13.81 3.57 -7.81
C PHE A 43 -14.45 4.76 -7.07
N ALA A 44 -14.80 5.83 -7.79
CA ALA A 44 -15.43 7.03 -7.19
C ALA A 44 -16.79 6.69 -6.57
N LEU A 45 -17.58 5.80 -7.19
CA LEU A 45 -18.84 5.33 -6.62
C LEU A 45 -18.62 4.54 -5.32
N PHE A 46 -17.66 3.60 -5.31
CA PHE A 46 -17.33 2.86 -4.08
C PHE A 46 -16.78 3.77 -2.98
N PHE A 47 -15.95 4.74 -3.36
CA PHE A 47 -15.44 5.73 -2.41
C PHE A 47 -16.56 6.60 -1.82
N ALA A 48 -17.46 7.08 -2.67
CA ALA A 48 -18.65 7.82 -2.22
C ALA A 48 -19.54 6.96 -1.31
N THR A 49 -19.74 5.67 -1.65
CA THR A 49 -20.48 4.71 -0.81
C THR A 49 -19.79 4.52 0.54
N ALA A 50 -18.45 4.42 0.56
CA ALA A 50 -17.69 4.30 1.80
C ALA A 50 -17.82 5.54 2.69
N VAL A 51 -17.72 6.74 2.10
CA VAL A 51 -17.91 8.00 2.82
C VAL A 51 -19.33 8.12 3.35
N ALA A 52 -20.34 7.83 2.52
CA ALA A 52 -21.73 7.78 2.97
C ALA A 52 -21.94 6.74 4.08
N GLY A 53 -21.30 5.58 3.96
CA GLY A 53 -21.31 4.52 4.96
C GLY A 53 -20.85 5.00 6.33
N VAL A 54 -19.77 5.79 6.40
CA VAL A 54 -19.31 6.37 7.68
C VAL A 54 -20.40 7.19 8.34
N PHE A 55 -21.03 8.10 7.61
CA PHE A 55 -22.07 8.99 8.16
C PHE A 55 -23.34 8.23 8.51
N LEU A 56 -23.72 7.23 7.74
CA LEU A 56 -24.98 6.50 7.89
C LEU A 56 -24.91 5.38 8.92
N THR A 57 -23.70 4.80 9.15
CA THR A 57 -23.53 3.63 10.04
C THR A 57 -22.79 3.96 11.34
N SER A 58 -22.35 5.22 11.55
CA SER A 58 -21.61 5.66 12.74
C SER A 58 -22.42 6.63 13.59
N GLY A 59 -22.02 6.76 14.87
CA GLY A 59 -22.68 7.65 15.83
C GLY A 59 -23.48 6.92 16.90
N SER A 60 -24.09 7.66 17.83
CA SER A 60 -24.85 7.11 18.94
C SER A 60 -26.23 6.54 18.54
N LYS A 61 -26.77 6.98 17.42
CA LYS A 61 -28.00 6.47 16.78
C LYS A 61 -27.82 6.51 15.27
N PRO A 62 -27.13 5.51 14.71
CA PRO A 62 -26.90 5.49 13.25
C PRO A 62 -28.22 5.24 12.50
N VAL A 63 -28.35 5.80 11.29
CA VAL A 63 -29.53 5.56 10.43
C VAL A 63 -29.61 4.08 10.04
N PHE A 64 -28.45 3.48 9.71
CA PHE A 64 -28.33 2.06 9.41
C PHE A 64 -27.33 1.44 10.40
N ASP A 65 -27.87 0.80 11.45
CA ASP A 65 -27.01 0.14 12.44
C ASP A 65 -26.61 -1.27 11.97
N PRO A 66 -25.32 -1.51 11.67
CA PRO A 66 -24.84 -2.81 11.24
C PRO A 66 -24.76 -3.85 12.35
N SER A 67 -24.91 -3.45 13.61
CA SER A 67 -24.69 -4.29 14.78
C SER A 67 -25.98 -4.84 15.40
N VAL A 68 -27.15 -4.27 15.09
CA VAL A 68 -28.43 -4.69 15.67
C VAL A 68 -28.79 -6.12 15.26
N VAL A 69 -28.92 -6.97 16.27
CA VAL A 69 -29.26 -8.40 16.11
C VAL A 69 -30.77 -8.59 16.25
N ARG A 70 -31.39 -9.24 15.25
CA ARG A 70 -32.84 -9.52 15.16
C ARG A 70 -33.06 -11.00 14.92
N LEU A 71 -32.98 -11.80 15.97
CA LEU A 71 -33.02 -13.26 15.86
C LEU A 71 -34.30 -13.81 15.20
N GLN A 72 -35.40 -13.06 15.24
CA GLN A 72 -36.67 -13.39 14.60
C GLN A 72 -36.61 -13.18 13.07
N GLU A 73 -35.68 -12.36 12.60
CA GLU A 73 -35.53 -11.97 11.21
C GLU A 73 -34.28 -12.59 10.54
N LYS A 74 -33.93 -13.81 10.96
CA LYS A 74 -32.76 -14.53 10.39
C LYS A 74 -32.99 -14.90 8.94
N LEU A 75 -31.94 -14.73 8.11
CA LEU A 75 -31.89 -15.19 6.73
C LEU A 75 -33.08 -14.73 5.87
N ARG A 76 -33.63 -13.54 6.17
CA ARG A 76 -34.65 -12.93 5.31
C ARG A 76 -34.06 -12.58 3.94
N PRO A 77 -34.79 -12.88 2.86
CA PRO A 77 -34.28 -12.60 1.52
C PRO A 77 -34.21 -11.09 1.22
N PRO A 78 -33.40 -10.68 0.20
CA PRO A 78 -33.39 -9.30 -0.25
C PRO A 78 -34.80 -8.78 -0.59
N LEU A 79 -35.02 -7.48 -0.30
CA LEU A 79 -36.29 -6.76 -0.48
C LEU A 79 -37.45 -7.27 0.39
N SER A 80 -37.19 -8.12 1.38
CA SER A 80 -38.22 -8.54 2.36
C SER A 80 -38.57 -7.40 3.32
N ARG A 81 -39.83 -7.31 3.72
CA ARG A 81 -40.28 -6.36 4.74
C ARG A 81 -39.99 -6.90 6.14
N SER A 82 -39.63 -6.01 7.05
CA SER A 82 -39.52 -6.36 8.47
C SER A 82 -40.91 -6.63 9.06
N ASP A 83 -41.00 -7.60 9.96
CA ASP A 83 -42.20 -7.85 10.74
C ASP A 83 -42.20 -6.95 11.99
N ALA A 84 -42.78 -5.74 11.81
CA ALA A 84 -42.85 -4.74 12.89
C ALA A 84 -43.60 -5.23 14.13
N ALA A 85 -44.40 -6.28 14.04
CA ALA A 85 -45.11 -6.85 15.19
C ALA A 85 -44.19 -7.71 16.08
N SER A 86 -43.13 -8.26 15.50
CA SER A 86 -42.17 -9.12 16.20
C SER A 86 -40.93 -8.37 16.73
N LEU A 87 -40.75 -7.09 16.33
CA LEU A 87 -39.56 -6.29 16.61
C LEU A 87 -39.89 -5.17 17.60
N LYS A 88 -38.89 -4.78 18.40
CA LYS A 88 -38.98 -3.55 19.20
C LYS A 88 -38.90 -2.32 18.31
N PRO A 89 -39.44 -1.16 18.71
CA PRO A 89 -39.43 0.06 17.91
C PRO A 89 -38.02 0.52 17.48
N ASP A 90 -37.01 0.26 18.29
CA ASP A 90 -35.60 0.57 18.05
C ASP A 90 -34.89 -0.48 17.15
N GLU A 91 -35.49 -1.64 16.97
CA GLU A 91 -34.98 -2.72 16.10
C GLU A 91 -35.52 -2.63 14.66
N ILE A 92 -36.55 -1.83 14.41
CA ILE A 92 -37.15 -1.72 13.08
C ILE A 92 -36.13 -1.08 12.12
N PRO A 93 -35.83 -1.69 10.95
CA PRO A 93 -34.90 -1.11 9.99
C PRO A 93 -35.43 0.22 9.45
N ALA A 94 -34.50 1.19 9.20
CA ALA A 94 -34.86 2.56 8.81
C ALA A 94 -35.79 2.67 7.59
N LEU A 95 -35.72 1.70 6.66
CA LEU A 95 -36.57 1.66 5.47
C LEU A 95 -37.81 0.74 5.63
N GLY A 96 -37.99 0.09 6.78
CA GLY A 96 -39.03 -0.91 6.97
C GLY A 96 -38.86 -2.19 6.11
N LEU A 97 -37.73 -2.30 5.40
CA LEU A 97 -37.41 -3.44 4.55
C LEU A 97 -35.89 -3.68 4.52
N TYR A 98 -35.49 -4.90 4.21
CA TYR A 98 -34.09 -5.32 4.07
C TYR A 98 -33.67 -5.32 2.61
N LEU A 99 -32.94 -4.26 2.16
CA LEU A 99 -32.54 -4.13 0.75
C LEU A 99 -31.70 -5.32 0.26
N PHE A 100 -30.76 -5.79 1.06
CA PHE A 100 -29.88 -6.92 0.75
C PHE A 100 -30.15 -8.16 1.62
N GLY A 101 -31.31 -8.18 2.28
CA GLY A 101 -31.66 -9.27 3.21
C GLY A 101 -30.97 -9.16 4.56
N THR A 102 -31.04 -10.24 5.33
CA THR A 102 -30.42 -10.35 6.66
C THR A 102 -29.47 -11.54 6.72
N ASP A 103 -28.59 -11.51 7.71
CA ASP A 103 -27.67 -12.61 7.99
C ASP A 103 -28.23 -13.62 9.01
N ASP A 104 -27.41 -14.55 9.47
CA ASP A 104 -27.74 -15.60 10.42
C ASP A 104 -28.08 -15.09 11.84
N LEU A 105 -27.72 -13.84 12.15
CA LEU A 105 -28.10 -13.13 13.37
C LEU A 105 -29.26 -12.14 13.15
N GLY A 106 -29.81 -12.07 11.93
CA GLY A 106 -30.85 -11.10 11.55
C GLY A 106 -30.34 -9.68 11.43
N ARG A 107 -29.01 -9.47 11.29
CA ARG A 107 -28.41 -8.15 11.04
C ARG A 107 -28.68 -7.74 9.58
N ASP A 108 -28.92 -6.46 9.36
CA ASP A 108 -29.16 -5.90 8.03
C ASP A 108 -27.87 -5.94 7.17
N VAL A 109 -27.90 -6.73 6.11
CA VAL A 109 -26.76 -6.89 5.21
C VAL A 109 -26.44 -5.59 4.49
N PHE A 110 -27.42 -4.75 4.15
CA PHE A 110 -27.16 -3.44 3.54
C PHE A 110 -26.38 -2.52 4.46
N ALA A 111 -26.78 -2.41 5.74
CA ALA A 111 -26.04 -1.64 6.74
C ALA A 111 -24.60 -2.15 6.90
N ARG A 112 -24.42 -3.47 6.96
CA ARG A 112 -23.11 -4.12 7.05
C ARG A 112 -22.26 -3.88 5.78
N MET A 113 -22.85 -3.89 4.60
CA MET A 113 -22.17 -3.61 3.33
C MET A 113 -21.69 -2.15 3.24
N LEU A 114 -22.49 -1.19 3.75
CA LEU A 114 -22.10 0.22 3.85
C LEU A 114 -20.90 0.41 4.80
N GLN A 115 -20.96 -0.19 6.00
CA GLN A 115 -19.83 -0.15 6.92
C GLN A 115 -18.61 -0.87 6.33
N GLY A 116 -18.83 -2.04 5.70
CA GLY A 116 -17.79 -2.83 5.07
C GLY A 116 -17.06 -2.08 3.95
N ALA A 117 -17.77 -1.26 3.18
CA ALA A 117 -17.15 -0.42 2.16
C ALA A 117 -16.08 0.51 2.75
N TRP A 118 -16.40 1.20 3.86
CA TRP A 118 -15.44 2.05 4.55
C TRP A 118 -14.28 1.25 5.15
N VAL A 119 -14.58 0.17 5.87
CA VAL A 119 -13.56 -0.60 6.58
C VAL A 119 -12.61 -1.28 5.59
N SER A 120 -13.14 -1.99 4.59
CA SER A 120 -12.31 -2.70 3.59
C SER A 120 -11.46 -1.75 2.75
N LEU A 121 -11.99 -0.58 2.32
CA LEU A 121 -11.21 0.43 1.62
C LEU A 121 -10.12 1.03 2.52
N THR A 122 -10.45 1.33 3.79
CA THR A 122 -9.46 1.87 4.74
C THR A 122 -8.31 0.89 4.95
N VAL A 123 -8.60 -0.41 5.09
CA VAL A 123 -7.54 -1.44 5.18
C VAL A 123 -6.65 -1.39 3.95
N GLY A 124 -7.23 -1.35 2.74
CA GLY A 124 -6.48 -1.26 1.50
C GLY A 124 -5.57 -0.03 1.43
N PHE A 125 -6.12 1.16 1.69
CA PHE A 125 -5.37 2.42 1.62
C PHE A 125 -4.27 2.52 2.68
N VAL A 126 -4.56 2.17 3.93
CA VAL A 126 -3.57 2.26 5.03
C VAL A 126 -2.45 1.25 4.83
N ALA A 127 -2.78 0.00 4.51
CA ALA A 127 -1.77 -1.04 4.27
C ALA A 127 -0.84 -0.65 3.11
N VAL A 128 -1.41 -0.19 1.99
CA VAL A 128 -0.61 0.25 0.84
C VAL A 128 0.15 1.53 1.13
N GLY A 129 -0.41 2.46 1.89
CA GLY A 129 0.30 3.65 2.37
C GLY A 129 1.59 3.28 3.12
N ILE A 130 1.53 2.33 4.05
CA ILE A 130 2.68 1.79 4.79
C ILE A 130 3.67 1.12 3.82
N SER A 131 3.17 0.24 2.96
CA SER A 131 3.95 -0.49 1.96
C SER A 131 4.72 0.44 1.02
N VAL A 132 4.04 1.45 0.48
CA VAL A 132 4.62 2.46 -0.42
C VAL A 132 5.68 3.31 0.30
N ALA A 133 5.41 3.74 1.52
CA ALA A 133 6.37 4.52 2.31
C ALA A 133 7.68 3.73 2.54
N ILE A 134 7.57 2.47 2.96
CA ILE A 134 8.73 1.59 3.14
C ILE A 134 9.42 1.31 1.81
N GLY A 135 8.63 0.99 0.77
CA GLY A 135 9.13 0.69 -0.57
C GLY A 135 9.89 1.85 -1.20
N ILE A 136 9.38 3.09 -1.08
CA ILE A 136 10.09 4.30 -1.52
C ILE A 136 11.39 4.46 -0.73
N PHE A 137 11.36 4.34 0.59
CA PHE A 137 12.53 4.53 1.42
C PHE A 137 13.63 3.50 1.10
N MET A 138 13.30 2.23 1.09
CA MET A 138 14.25 1.14 0.82
C MET A 138 14.72 1.14 -0.64
N GLY A 139 13.82 1.35 -1.59
CA GLY A 139 14.15 1.42 -3.02
C GLY A 139 15.01 2.62 -3.38
N ALA A 140 14.72 3.79 -2.78
CA ALA A 140 15.52 5.01 -2.98
C ALA A 140 16.94 4.87 -2.44
N ILE A 141 17.11 4.28 -1.26
CA ILE A 141 18.44 3.99 -0.68
C ILE A 141 19.19 3.00 -1.55
N ALA A 142 18.55 1.90 -1.96
CA ALA A 142 19.17 0.90 -2.83
C ALA A 142 19.59 1.48 -4.19
N GLY A 143 18.73 2.28 -4.83
CA GLY A 143 19.01 2.90 -6.12
C GLY A 143 20.06 4.01 -6.07
N TYR A 144 20.00 4.89 -5.07
CA TYR A 144 20.92 6.03 -4.94
C TYR A 144 22.31 5.60 -4.47
N TYR A 145 22.39 4.83 -3.39
CA TYR A 145 23.65 4.37 -2.78
C TYR A 145 24.14 3.02 -3.34
N GLY A 146 23.51 2.49 -4.36
CA GLY A 146 23.66 1.11 -4.81
C GLY A 146 25.08 0.63 -5.05
N GLN A 147 25.99 1.52 -5.47
CA GLN A 147 27.40 1.18 -5.69
C GLN A 147 28.30 1.42 -4.46
N GLN A 148 27.79 2.07 -3.44
CA GLN A 148 28.56 2.27 -2.21
C GLN A 148 28.66 0.95 -1.44
N HIS A 149 29.87 0.73 -0.89
CA HIS A 149 30.15 -0.47 -0.09
C HIS A 149 29.97 -0.16 1.38
N VAL A 150 29.16 -0.98 2.06
CA VAL A 150 29.05 -1.01 3.51
C VAL A 150 29.98 -2.07 4.08
N ARG A 151 30.51 -1.81 5.26
CA ARG A 151 31.31 -2.77 5.98
C ARG A 151 30.44 -3.80 6.66
N LEU A 152 30.85 -5.05 6.65
CA LEU A 152 30.11 -6.12 7.31
C LEU A 152 29.89 -5.82 8.79
N GLU A 153 30.86 -5.16 9.46
CA GLU A 153 30.72 -4.71 10.86
C GLU A 153 29.51 -3.80 11.08
N GLN A 154 29.23 -2.86 10.10
CA GLN A 154 28.09 -1.94 10.19
C GLN A 154 26.75 -2.68 10.05
N VAL A 155 26.71 -3.66 9.15
CA VAL A 155 25.51 -4.47 8.94
C VAL A 155 25.20 -5.29 10.20
N LEU A 156 26.21 -5.97 10.73
CA LEU A 156 26.07 -6.77 11.96
C LEU A 156 25.68 -5.91 13.16
N LEU A 157 26.29 -4.73 13.30
CA LEU A 157 25.95 -3.80 14.37
C LEU A 157 24.51 -3.34 14.27
N THR A 158 24.05 -2.95 13.06
CA THR A 158 22.68 -2.51 12.84
C THR A 158 21.69 -3.63 13.13
N ALA A 159 21.99 -4.85 12.67
CA ALA A 159 21.17 -6.04 12.95
C ALA A 159 21.11 -6.32 14.47
N LEU A 160 22.21 -6.22 15.17
CA LEU A 160 22.29 -6.41 16.62
C LEU A 160 21.48 -5.37 17.39
N LEU A 161 21.57 -4.09 17.01
CA LEU A 161 20.79 -3.02 17.63
C LEU A 161 19.27 -3.17 17.36
N LEU A 162 18.91 -3.50 16.14
CA LEU A 162 17.49 -3.74 15.79
C LEU A 162 16.91 -4.95 16.51
N SER A 163 17.66 -6.06 16.60
CA SER A 163 17.22 -7.26 17.32
C SER A 163 17.08 -7.01 18.83
N GLY A 164 18.00 -6.23 19.41
CA GLY A 164 17.91 -5.83 20.82
C GLY A 164 16.68 -4.94 21.09
N ALA A 165 16.39 -3.98 20.21
CA ALA A 165 15.21 -3.12 20.32
C ALA A 165 13.90 -3.96 20.16
N ALA A 166 13.86 -4.89 19.22
CA ALA A 166 12.72 -5.79 19.01
C ALA A 166 12.47 -6.68 20.22
N LEU A 167 13.52 -7.26 20.83
CA LEU A 167 13.44 -8.06 22.04
C LEU A 167 12.91 -7.26 23.23
N LEU A 168 13.34 -5.99 23.37
CA LEU A 168 12.80 -5.11 24.42
C LEU A 168 11.31 -4.82 24.20
N ALA A 169 10.91 -4.55 22.98
CA ALA A 169 9.52 -4.29 22.61
C ALA A 169 8.63 -5.51 22.85
N ALA A 170 9.18 -6.73 22.64
CA ALA A 170 8.51 -8.01 22.90
C ALA A 170 8.46 -8.42 24.38
N GLY A 171 8.92 -7.56 25.30
CA GLY A 171 8.91 -7.83 26.75
C GLY A 171 10.14 -8.58 27.28
N GLY A 172 11.09 -8.94 26.44
CA GLY A 172 12.35 -9.59 26.81
C GLY A 172 13.38 -8.61 27.39
N ARG A 173 13.03 -7.96 28.51
CA ARG A 173 13.78 -6.83 29.10
C ARG A 173 15.25 -7.13 29.33
N THR A 174 15.59 -8.25 29.92
CA THR A 174 16.97 -8.62 30.24
C THR A 174 17.77 -8.95 28.99
N LEU A 175 17.26 -9.82 28.12
CA LEU A 175 17.94 -10.25 26.90
C LEU A 175 18.07 -9.08 25.89
N GLY A 176 17.02 -8.29 25.72
CA GLY A 176 17.03 -7.11 24.85
C GLY A 176 18.03 -6.05 25.33
N ALA A 177 18.10 -5.79 26.65
CA ALA A 177 19.07 -4.89 27.24
C ALA A 177 20.50 -5.37 27.04
N VAL A 178 20.77 -6.66 27.25
CA VAL A 178 22.10 -7.25 27.03
C VAL A 178 22.53 -7.11 25.57
N VAL A 179 21.65 -7.39 24.61
CA VAL A 179 21.93 -7.29 23.18
C VAL A 179 22.20 -5.83 22.78
N LEU A 180 21.41 -4.87 23.31
CA LEU A 180 21.65 -3.44 23.06
C LEU A 180 22.97 -2.96 23.66
N VAL A 181 23.29 -3.33 24.91
CA VAL A 181 24.56 -2.97 25.56
C VAL A 181 25.73 -3.53 24.76
N ALA A 182 25.66 -4.78 24.33
CA ALA A 182 26.69 -5.38 23.48
C ALA A 182 26.88 -4.63 22.15
N GLY A 183 25.78 -4.21 21.51
CA GLY A 183 25.80 -3.41 20.29
C GLY A 183 26.45 -2.04 20.51
N HIS A 184 26.07 -1.34 21.57
CA HIS A 184 26.67 -0.05 21.93
C HIS A 184 28.14 -0.17 22.34
N ALA A 185 28.50 -1.22 23.08
CA ALA A 185 29.90 -1.49 23.42
C ALA A 185 30.74 -1.75 22.17
N TRP A 186 30.22 -2.52 21.22
CA TRP A 186 30.87 -2.74 19.93
C TRP A 186 31.02 -1.43 19.13
N LEU A 187 29.99 -0.59 19.09
CA LEU A 187 30.03 0.72 18.43
C LEU A 187 31.08 1.64 19.08
N PHE A 188 31.08 1.72 20.41
CA PHE A 188 32.07 2.48 21.17
C PHE A 188 33.50 2.02 20.89
N PHE A 189 33.72 0.70 20.88
CA PHE A 189 35.03 0.14 20.58
C PHE A 189 35.45 0.37 19.13
N SER A 190 34.51 0.36 18.17
CA SER A 190 34.79 0.63 16.75
C SER A 190 35.17 2.09 16.48
N ILE A 191 34.61 3.04 17.23
CA ILE A 191 34.83 4.50 17.04
C ILE A 191 35.97 5.04 17.93
N SER A 192 36.22 4.41 19.06
CA SER A 192 37.24 4.81 20.06
C SER A 192 38.62 4.94 19.45
N PRO A 193 39.47 5.89 19.97
CA PRO A 193 40.88 5.98 19.59
C PRO A 193 41.69 4.70 19.84
N TRP A 194 41.22 3.87 20.77
CA TRP A 194 41.79 2.55 21.11
C TRP A 194 41.19 1.42 20.26
N GLY A 195 40.23 1.74 19.44
CA GLY A 195 39.46 0.73 18.69
C GLY A 195 40.16 0.26 17.41
N PHE A 196 39.61 -0.79 16.88
CA PHE A 196 40.12 -1.56 15.74
C PHE A 196 40.32 -0.74 14.45
N ARG A 197 39.61 0.37 14.27
CA ARG A 197 39.69 1.24 13.08
C ARG A 197 41.04 1.97 12.92
N ARG A 198 41.74 2.23 14.01
CA ARG A 198 43.01 2.99 13.99
C ARG A 198 44.25 2.11 14.00
N ARG A 199 44.12 0.79 14.13
CA ARG A 199 45.28 -0.10 14.04
C ARG A 199 45.86 -0.10 12.62
N LYS A 200 47.13 0.24 12.50
CA LYS A 200 47.87 0.26 11.22
C LYS A 200 47.86 -1.12 10.51
N SER A 201 47.72 -2.20 11.24
CA SER A 201 47.66 -3.57 10.71
C SER A 201 46.68 -4.42 11.54
N PRO A 202 45.36 -4.43 11.21
CA PRO A 202 44.43 -5.32 11.87
C PRO A 202 44.72 -6.80 11.49
N PRO A 203 44.47 -7.74 12.39
CA PRO A 203 44.65 -9.16 12.10
C PRO A 203 43.80 -9.62 10.90
N PRO A 204 44.20 -10.70 10.20
CA PRO A 204 43.56 -11.11 8.93
C PRO A 204 42.04 -11.32 9.04
N TRP A 205 41.56 -11.94 10.12
CA TRP A 205 40.13 -12.14 10.36
C TRP A 205 39.35 -10.83 10.53
N MET A 206 39.96 -9.82 11.11
CA MET A 206 39.36 -8.50 11.31
C MET A 206 39.35 -7.68 10.01
N ARG A 207 40.31 -7.89 9.09
CA ARG A 207 40.31 -7.25 7.77
C ARG A 207 39.06 -7.63 6.97
N PHE A 208 38.54 -8.85 7.11
CA PHE A 208 37.33 -9.29 6.47
C PHE A 208 36.12 -8.48 6.92
N PHE A 209 35.97 -8.19 8.23
CA PHE A 209 34.86 -7.40 8.76
C PHE A 209 34.98 -5.90 8.47
N LEU A 210 36.19 -5.38 8.39
CA LEU A 210 36.47 -3.96 8.17
C LEU A 210 36.45 -3.59 6.68
N LYS A 211 36.66 -4.53 5.78
CA LYS A 211 36.65 -4.29 4.34
C LYS A 211 35.21 -4.11 3.89
N GLY A 212 34.91 -3.00 3.16
CA GLY A 212 33.61 -2.80 2.53
C GLY A 212 33.38 -3.85 1.44
N THR A 213 32.69 -4.93 1.81
CA THR A 213 32.52 -6.12 0.96
C THR A 213 31.14 -6.22 0.36
N ILE A 214 30.14 -5.54 0.93
CA ILE A 214 28.73 -5.68 0.50
C ILE A 214 28.26 -4.32 -0.02
N ARG A 215 27.68 -4.32 -1.23
CA ARG A 215 27.02 -3.14 -1.79
C ARG A 215 25.69 -2.91 -1.08
N VAL A 216 25.32 -1.64 -0.81
CA VAL A 216 24.03 -1.27 -0.21
C VAL A 216 22.87 -1.88 -0.99
N ASP A 217 22.93 -1.78 -2.32
CA ASP A 217 21.94 -2.38 -3.21
C ASP A 217 21.81 -3.88 -3.00
N THR A 218 22.95 -4.60 -2.99
CA THR A 218 22.96 -6.06 -2.79
C THR A 218 22.34 -6.44 -1.45
N LEU A 219 22.65 -5.70 -0.38
CA LEU A 219 22.11 -5.98 0.95
C LEU A 219 20.58 -5.84 0.97
N ILE A 220 20.06 -4.71 0.48
CA ILE A 220 18.63 -4.44 0.46
C ILE A 220 17.90 -5.43 -0.45
N MET A 221 18.44 -5.67 -1.65
CA MET A 221 17.78 -6.59 -2.60
C MET A 221 17.83 -8.05 -2.11
N ARG A 222 18.87 -8.49 -1.41
CA ARG A 222 18.87 -9.83 -0.76
C ARG A 222 17.80 -9.94 0.32
N PHE A 223 17.59 -8.88 1.09
CA PHE A 223 16.48 -8.87 2.05
C PHE A 223 15.11 -8.95 1.36
N VAL A 224 14.93 -8.19 0.29
CA VAL A 224 13.74 -8.27 -0.58
C VAL A 224 13.57 -9.68 -1.15
N ASP A 225 14.65 -10.30 -1.66
CA ASP A 225 14.61 -11.66 -2.21
C ASP A 225 14.20 -12.69 -1.14
N ILE A 226 14.71 -12.56 0.09
CA ILE A 226 14.32 -13.43 1.21
C ILE A 226 12.83 -13.27 1.52
N MET A 227 12.31 -12.04 1.60
CA MET A 227 10.88 -11.82 1.84
C MET A 227 10.01 -12.45 0.76
N LEU A 228 10.42 -12.37 -0.50
CA LEU A 228 9.70 -12.97 -1.64
C LEU A 228 9.81 -14.49 -1.75
N CYS A 229 10.74 -15.12 -1.04
CA CYS A 229 10.80 -16.59 -0.95
C CYS A 229 9.61 -17.17 -0.18
N PHE A 230 8.99 -16.39 0.69
CA PHE A 230 7.79 -16.82 1.42
C PHE A 230 6.54 -16.47 0.60
N PRO A 231 5.58 -17.42 0.45
CA PRO A 231 4.29 -17.08 -0.14
C PRO A 231 3.61 -16.03 0.75
N SER A 232 3.46 -14.80 0.25
CA SER A 232 3.06 -13.61 1.02
C SER A 232 1.78 -13.82 1.83
N PHE A 233 0.76 -14.45 1.23
CA PHE A 233 -0.51 -14.72 1.92
C PHE A 233 -0.33 -15.59 3.17
N PHE A 234 0.46 -16.67 3.08
CA PHE A 234 0.71 -17.55 4.24
C PHE A 234 1.58 -16.88 5.30
N LEU A 235 2.52 -16.04 4.90
CA LEU A 235 3.31 -15.23 5.84
C LEU A 235 2.39 -14.29 6.63
N ILE A 236 1.52 -13.55 5.93
CA ILE A 236 0.55 -12.64 6.56
C ILE A 236 -0.39 -13.42 7.50
N LEU A 237 -0.97 -14.52 7.02
CA LEU A 237 -1.86 -15.39 7.80
C LEU A 237 -1.20 -15.86 9.09
N THR A 238 0.06 -16.35 9.00
CA THR A 238 0.81 -16.83 10.16
C THR A 238 1.04 -15.71 11.18
N VAL A 239 1.46 -14.53 10.72
CA VAL A 239 1.73 -13.39 11.61
C VAL A 239 0.45 -12.88 12.26
N VAL A 240 -0.64 -12.73 11.49
CA VAL A 240 -1.94 -12.29 12.03
C VAL A 240 -2.51 -13.30 13.02
N ALA A 241 -2.35 -14.61 12.80
CA ALA A 241 -2.80 -15.66 13.71
C ALA A 241 -2.09 -15.63 15.08
N LEU A 242 -0.87 -15.09 15.14
CA LEU A 242 -0.07 -14.98 16.38
C LEU A 242 -0.31 -13.67 17.14
N LEU A 243 -0.93 -12.68 16.51
CA LEU A 243 -1.14 -11.35 17.08
C LEU A 243 -2.59 -11.16 17.55
N PRO A 244 -2.85 -10.21 18.46
CA PRO A 244 -4.22 -9.87 18.84
C PRO A 244 -5.04 -9.45 17.62
N ALA A 245 -6.25 -10.01 17.49
CA ALA A 245 -7.17 -9.70 16.40
C ALA A 245 -7.58 -8.22 16.48
N SER A 246 -7.21 -7.44 15.47
CA SER A 246 -7.51 -6.01 15.37
C SER A 246 -7.42 -5.56 13.92
N ILE A 247 -8.24 -4.58 13.55
CA ILE A 247 -8.15 -3.93 12.24
C ILE A 247 -6.76 -3.32 12.01
N TYR A 248 -6.16 -2.71 13.03
CA TYR A 248 -4.82 -2.12 12.96
C TYR A 248 -3.74 -3.18 12.73
N THR A 249 -3.85 -4.34 13.39
CA THR A 249 -2.93 -5.46 13.20
C THR A 249 -2.92 -5.90 11.74
N ILE A 250 -4.09 -6.08 11.14
CA ILE A 250 -4.22 -6.50 9.73
C ILE A 250 -3.59 -5.47 8.80
N MET A 251 -3.92 -4.18 8.97
CA MET A 251 -3.37 -3.08 8.15
C MET A 251 -1.85 -3.04 8.21
N ILE A 252 -1.29 -3.11 9.42
CA ILE A 252 0.16 -3.04 9.64
C ILE A 252 0.86 -4.26 9.06
N VAL A 253 0.35 -5.47 9.31
CA VAL A 253 0.96 -6.71 8.82
C VAL A 253 0.96 -6.76 7.30
N ILE A 254 -0.18 -6.46 6.64
CA ILE A 254 -0.25 -6.39 5.17
C ILE A 254 0.75 -5.33 4.65
N GLY A 255 0.81 -4.15 5.27
CA GLY A 255 1.71 -3.08 4.84
C GLY A 255 3.19 -3.42 5.01
N LEU A 256 3.55 -4.07 6.11
CA LEU A 256 4.94 -4.49 6.40
C LEU A 256 5.41 -5.68 5.56
N THR A 257 4.51 -6.42 4.94
CA THR A 257 4.83 -7.62 4.16
C THR A 257 4.60 -7.47 2.66
N SER A 258 4.25 -6.27 2.16
CA SER A 258 3.92 -6.05 0.75
C SER A 258 4.73 -4.92 0.09
N TRP A 259 5.80 -4.43 0.74
CA TRP A 259 6.60 -3.29 0.27
C TRP A 259 7.68 -3.67 -0.76
N GLU A 260 8.02 -4.94 -0.88
CA GLU A 260 9.14 -5.45 -1.67
C GLU A 260 9.00 -5.15 -3.16
N GLY A 261 7.80 -5.27 -3.72
CA GLY A 261 7.50 -4.92 -5.11
C GLY A 261 7.73 -3.45 -5.39
N THR A 262 7.23 -2.56 -4.51
CA THR A 262 7.44 -1.12 -4.61
C THR A 262 8.93 -0.76 -4.49
N ALA A 263 9.66 -1.40 -3.57
CA ALA A 263 11.09 -1.16 -3.40
C ALA A 263 11.91 -1.49 -4.66
N ARG A 264 11.61 -2.61 -5.33
CA ARG A 264 12.26 -2.97 -6.61
C ARG A 264 11.94 -1.95 -7.69
N PHE A 265 10.71 -1.49 -7.76
CA PHE A 265 10.28 -0.50 -8.74
C PHE A 265 10.99 0.84 -8.54
N VAL A 266 10.95 1.37 -7.32
CA VAL A 266 11.62 2.63 -6.96
C VAL A 266 13.13 2.54 -7.17
N ARG A 267 13.75 1.41 -6.81
CA ARG A 267 15.17 1.18 -7.10
C ARG A 267 15.51 1.31 -8.59
N ALA A 268 14.72 0.67 -9.45
CA ALA A 268 14.94 0.72 -10.89
C ALA A 268 14.86 2.16 -11.42
N GLU A 269 13.87 2.92 -10.97
CA GLU A 269 13.67 4.31 -11.32
C GLU A 269 14.82 5.20 -10.82
N PHE A 270 15.27 4.98 -9.58
CA PHE A 270 16.38 5.72 -9.00
C PHE A 270 17.73 5.45 -9.67
N LEU A 271 17.97 4.24 -10.17
CA LEU A 271 19.14 3.94 -10.96
C LEU A 271 19.17 4.75 -12.26
N SER A 272 18.01 4.94 -12.92
CA SER A 272 17.90 5.78 -14.12
C SER A 272 18.03 7.27 -13.79
N LEU A 273 17.31 7.76 -12.76
CA LEU A 273 17.31 9.16 -12.37
C LEU A 273 18.67 9.64 -11.86
N ARG A 274 19.45 8.77 -11.23
CA ARG A 274 20.77 9.10 -10.68
C ARG A 274 21.77 9.57 -11.71
N GLU A 275 21.63 9.10 -12.95
CA GLU A 275 22.53 9.43 -14.07
C GLU A 275 22.06 10.69 -14.84
N GLN A 276 20.98 11.35 -14.41
CA GLN A 276 20.45 12.54 -15.08
C GLN A 276 21.15 13.83 -14.68
N ASP A 277 21.20 14.80 -15.59
CA ASP A 277 21.92 16.07 -15.45
C ASP A 277 21.49 16.89 -14.22
N PHE A 278 20.20 16.89 -13.88
CA PHE A 278 19.71 17.62 -12.71
C PHE A 278 20.28 17.07 -11.39
N VAL A 279 20.55 15.76 -11.32
CA VAL A 279 21.17 15.13 -10.15
C VAL A 279 22.66 15.46 -10.11
N ALA A 280 23.35 15.44 -11.28
CA ALA A 280 24.75 15.84 -11.38
C ALA A 280 24.93 17.31 -10.99
N ALA A 281 24.06 18.21 -11.48
CA ALA A 281 24.08 19.63 -11.13
C ALA A 281 23.85 19.85 -9.62
N ALA A 282 22.86 19.15 -9.02
CA ALA A 282 22.61 19.26 -7.58
C ALA A 282 23.82 18.82 -6.74
N ARG A 283 24.52 17.75 -7.16
CA ARG A 283 25.78 17.32 -6.51
C ARG A 283 26.90 18.34 -6.67
N ALA A 284 27.06 18.91 -7.85
CA ALA A 284 28.07 19.95 -8.11
C ALA A 284 27.86 21.20 -7.23
N LEU A 285 26.60 21.54 -6.96
CA LEU A 285 26.20 22.63 -6.06
C LEU A 285 26.33 22.27 -4.56
N GLY A 286 26.80 21.06 -4.22
CA GLY A 286 26.97 20.63 -2.82
C GLY A 286 25.70 20.31 -2.08
N VAL A 287 24.59 20.03 -2.79
CA VAL A 287 23.32 19.64 -2.14
C VAL A 287 23.49 18.29 -1.44
N GLY A 288 23.09 18.22 -0.17
CA GLY A 288 23.20 16.97 0.62
C GLY A 288 22.37 15.82 0.05
N ASN A 289 22.89 14.61 0.14
CA ASN A 289 22.29 13.39 -0.44
C ASN A 289 20.83 13.17 -0.06
N PHE A 290 20.46 13.39 1.21
CA PHE A 290 19.07 13.26 1.67
C PHE A 290 18.13 14.20 0.89
N ARG A 291 18.57 15.44 0.66
CA ARG A 291 17.77 16.42 -0.11
C ARG A 291 17.70 16.02 -1.59
N ILE A 292 18.77 15.49 -2.16
CA ILE A 292 18.77 14.96 -3.54
C ILE A 292 17.76 13.83 -3.66
N ILE A 293 17.80 12.84 -2.76
CA ILE A 293 16.91 11.68 -2.76
C ILE A 293 15.44 12.12 -2.64
N PHE A 294 15.09 12.80 -1.55
CA PHE A 294 13.67 13.01 -1.21
C PHE A 294 13.06 14.25 -1.87
N ARG A 295 13.84 15.28 -2.21
CA ARG A 295 13.31 16.52 -2.81
C ARG A 295 13.48 16.59 -4.34
N HIS A 296 14.51 15.94 -4.89
CA HIS A 296 14.78 16.02 -6.33
C HIS A 296 14.43 14.71 -7.07
N MET A 297 14.78 13.53 -6.53
CA MET A 297 14.56 12.27 -7.22
C MET A 297 13.19 11.66 -6.92
N THR A 298 12.76 11.58 -5.66
CA THR A 298 11.47 10.95 -5.29
C THR A 298 10.27 11.55 -6.03
N PRO A 299 10.11 12.89 -6.18
CA PRO A 299 8.99 13.43 -6.95
C PRO A 299 8.96 13.01 -8.42
N ASN A 300 10.12 12.73 -9.00
CA ASN A 300 10.22 12.23 -10.38
C ASN A 300 9.93 10.73 -10.49
N ALA A 301 10.12 9.97 -9.40
CA ALA A 301 9.81 8.55 -9.32
C ALA A 301 8.36 8.27 -8.88
N ILE A 302 7.55 9.29 -8.51
CA ILE A 302 6.23 9.10 -7.93
C ILE A 302 5.22 8.49 -8.91
N ALA A 303 5.35 8.80 -10.21
CA ALA A 303 4.41 8.34 -11.23
C ALA A 303 4.28 6.81 -11.30
N PRO A 304 5.36 6.02 -11.47
CA PRO A 304 5.28 4.57 -11.44
C PRO A 304 4.90 4.02 -10.05
N VAL A 305 5.21 4.74 -8.96
CA VAL A 305 4.79 4.36 -7.61
C VAL A 305 3.27 4.45 -7.44
N LEU A 306 2.62 5.48 -7.98
CA LEU A 306 1.17 5.61 -7.97
C LEU A 306 0.48 4.45 -8.68
N VAL A 307 1.03 4.01 -9.82
CA VAL A 307 0.53 2.82 -10.53
C VAL A 307 0.66 1.56 -9.67
N SER A 308 1.82 1.35 -9.07
CA SER A 308 2.04 0.22 -8.15
C SER A 308 1.10 0.27 -6.94
N ALA A 309 0.84 1.46 -6.40
CA ALA A 309 -0.07 1.66 -5.27
C ALA A 309 -1.52 1.30 -5.61
N THR A 310 -2.04 1.67 -6.78
CA THR A 310 -3.41 1.33 -7.18
C THR A 310 -3.61 -0.19 -7.27
N ILE A 311 -2.68 -0.90 -7.89
CA ILE A 311 -2.69 -2.37 -7.95
C ILE A 311 -2.51 -2.97 -6.55
N GLY A 312 -1.66 -2.36 -5.74
CA GLY A 312 -1.44 -2.76 -4.33
C GLY A 312 -2.71 -2.68 -3.49
N ILE A 313 -3.55 -1.64 -3.66
CA ILE A 313 -4.83 -1.50 -2.94
C ILE A 313 -5.78 -2.66 -3.29
N ALA A 314 -5.90 -3.00 -4.58
CA ALA A 314 -6.69 -4.15 -5.01
C ALA A 314 -6.22 -5.46 -4.35
N SER A 315 -4.91 -5.68 -4.33
CA SER A 315 -4.29 -6.85 -3.70
C SER A 315 -4.50 -6.87 -2.17
N ALA A 316 -4.38 -5.72 -1.49
CA ALA A 316 -4.59 -5.62 -0.05
C ALA A 316 -6.05 -5.91 0.35
N ILE A 317 -7.03 -5.41 -0.43
CA ILE A 317 -8.46 -5.71 -0.23
C ILE A 317 -8.72 -7.22 -0.38
N LEU A 318 -8.17 -7.85 -1.43
CA LEU A 318 -8.29 -9.29 -1.62
C LEU A 318 -7.64 -10.09 -0.48
N THR A 319 -6.48 -9.65 -0.02
CA THR A 319 -5.77 -10.28 1.10
C THR A 319 -6.58 -10.18 2.39
N GLU A 320 -7.13 -9.00 2.71
CA GLU A 320 -8.03 -8.82 3.86
C GLU A 320 -9.26 -9.71 3.76
N ALA A 321 -9.91 -9.72 2.59
CA ALA A 321 -11.09 -10.57 2.37
C ALA A 321 -10.76 -12.06 2.52
N GLY A 322 -9.61 -12.51 2.03
CA GLY A 322 -9.14 -13.88 2.20
C GLY A 322 -8.86 -14.24 3.66
N LEU A 323 -8.20 -13.35 4.42
CA LEU A 323 -7.97 -13.52 5.86
C LEU A 323 -9.28 -13.58 6.63
N SER A 324 -10.22 -12.67 6.33
CA SER A 324 -11.55 -12.63 6.93
C SER A 324 -12.34 -13.91 6.62
N PHE A 325 -12.28 -14.40 5.38
CA PHE A 325 -12.92 -15.66 4.97
C PHE A 325 -12.39 -16.88 5.74
N LEU A 326 -11.11 -16.89 6.07
CA LEU A 326 -10.48 -17.91 6.91
C LEU A 326 -10.70 -17.72 8.41
N GLY A 327 -11.33 -16.61 8.84
CA GLY A 327 -11.60 -16.31 10.24
C GLY A 327 -10.53 -15.51 10.96
N PHE A 328 -9.51 -15.03 10.22
CA PHE A 328 -8.42 -14.19 10.75
C PHE A 328 -8.55 -12.72 10.34
N GLY A 329 -9.76 -12.29 9.95
CA GLY A 329 -10.05 -10.94 9.53
C GLY A 329 -10.32 -9.97 10.67
N VAL A 330 -10.97 -8.85 10.30
CA VAL A 330 -11.39 -7.81 11.24
C VAL A 330 -12.43 -8.37 12.21
N PRO A 331 -12.18 -8.25 13.53
CA PRO A 331 -13.12 -8.79 14.53
C PRO A 331 -14.38 -7.92 14.65
N PRO A 332 -15.50 -8.51 15.13
CA PRO A 332 -16.68 -7.73 15.52
C PRO A 332 -16.31 -6.59 16.51
N PRO A 333 -17.05 -5.47 16.53
CA PRO A 333 -18.33 -5.22 15.85
C PRO A 333 -18.22 -4.73 14.41
N HIS A 334 -16.99 -4.52 13.89
CA HIS A 334 -16.79 -3.96 12.56
C HIS A 334 -17.11 -4.98 11.46
N ALA A 335 -17.97 -4.58 10.52
CA ALA A 335 -18.21 -5.34 9.31
C ALA A 335 -17.15 -5.02 8.26
N THR A 336 -16.70 -6.05 7.53
CA THR A 336 -15.95 -5.95 6.26
C THR A 336 -16.65 -6.79 5.21
N TRP A 337 -16.39 -6.53 3.94
CA TRP A 337 -16.94 -7.39 2.89
C TRP A 337 -16.46 -8.84 3.04
N GLY A 338 -15.22 -9.02 3.50
CA GLY A 338 -14.63 -10.33 3.74
C GLY A 338 -15.32 -11.11 4.88
N ASN A 339 -15.66 -10.47 6.00
CA ASN A 339 -16.33 -11.19 7.08
C ASN A 339 -17.81 -11.48 6.77
N ILE A 340 -18.51 -10.60 6.03
CA ILE A 340 -19.85 -10.89 5.54
C ILE A 340 -19.83 -12.12 4.62
N LEU A 341 -18.86 -12.17 3.70
CA LEU A 341 -18.65 -13.34 2.83
C LEU A 341 -18.37 -14.62 3.63
N SER A 342 -17.58 -14.51 4.69
CA SER A 342 -17.27 -15.63 5.59
C SER A 342 -18.50 -16.12 6.36
N ASP A 343 -19.33 -15.19 6.84
CA ASP A 343 -20.61 -15.55 7.49
C ASP A 343 -21.52 -16.31 6.52
N GLY A 344 -21.56 -15.88 5.25
CA GLY A 344 -22.40 -16.47 4.19
C GLY A 344 -22.00 -17.87 3.74
N LYS A 345 -20.74 -18.30 3.94
CA LYS A 345 -20.25 -19.59 3.40
C LYS A 345 -21.04 -20.81 3.88
N ARG A 346 -21.60 -20.75 5.08
CA ARG A 346 -22.42 -21.84 5.67
C ARG A 346 -23.84 -21.89 5.10
N PHE A 347 -24.32 -20.78 4.55
CA PHE A 347 -25.70 -20.57 4.10
C PHE A 347 -25.79 -20.33 2.61
N ILE A 348 -24.81 -20.82 1.84
CA ILE A 348 -24.70 -20.53 0.39
C ILE A 348 -25.94 -21.01 -0.40
N PHE A 349 -26.62 -22.05 0.05
CA PHE A 349 -27.84 -22.58 -0.58
C PHE A 349 -29.11 -21.91 -0.03
N ASP A 350 -29.12 -21.54 1.27
CA ASP A 350 -30.31 -20.99 1.94
C ASP A 350 -30.37 -19.47 1.81
N ALA A 351 -29.18 -18.80 1.84
CA ALA A 351 -29.04 -17.35 1.80
C ALA A 351 -27.89 -16.92 0.85
N PRO A 352 -28.02 -17.17 -0.46
CA PRO A 352 -26.95 -16.91 -1.42
C PRO A 352 -26.51 -15.45 -1.48
N TRP A 353 -27.36 -14.50 -1.15
CA TRP A 353 -27.04 -13.07 -1.12
C TRP A 353 -25.89 -12.73 -0.17
N LEU A 354 -25.72 -13.48 0.93
CA LEU A 354 -24.62 -13.29 1.88
C LEU A 354 -23.24 -13.55 1.26
N THR A 355 -23.20 -14.34 0.18
CA THR A 355 -21.96 -14.65 -0.55
C THR A 355 -21.84 -13.81 -1.81
N PHE A 356 -22.90 -13.71 -2.62
CA PHE A 356 -22.85 -13.05 -3.91
C PHE A 356 -22.73 -11.53 -3.81
N ILE A 357 -23.42 -10.88 -2.87
CA ILE A 357 -23.39 -9.41 -2.73
C ILE A 357 -21.99 -8.90 -2.32
N PRO A 358 -21.38 -9.38 -1.21
CA PRO A 358 -20.04 -8.96 -0.86
C PRO A 358 -18.99 -9.45 -1.88
N GLY A 359 -19.13 -10.63 -2.44
CA GLY A 359 -18.25 -11.13 -3.49
C GLY A 359 -18.26 -10.26 -4.73
N ALA A 360 -19.43 -9.81 -5.19
CA ALA A 360 -19.55 -8.87 -6.31
C ALA A 360 -18.93 -7.51 -5.98
N ALA A 361 -19.12 -6.99 -4.76
CA ALA A 361 -18.51 -5.72 -4.35
C ALA A 361 -16.97 -5.80 -4.35
N ILE A 362 -16.40 -6.88 -3.81
CA ILE A 362 -14.95 -7.13 -3.84
C ILE A 362 -14.46 -7.22 -5.28
N LEU A 363 -15.13 -8.01 -6.13
CA LEU A 363 -14.76 -8.17 -7.54
C LEU A 363 -14.76 -6.84 -8.28
N LEU A 364 -15.82 -6.05 -8.14
CA LEU A 364 -15.97 -4.77 -8.82
C LEU A 364 -14.95 -3.75 -8.38
N VAL A 365 -14.67 -3.64 -7.08
CA VAL A 365 -13.68 -2.68 -6.57
C VAL A 365 -12.27 -3.08 -6.98
N VAL A 366 -11.92 -4.35 -6.93
CA VAL A 366 -10.62 -4.87 -7.36
C VAL A 366 -10.42 -4.63 -8.86
N LEU A 367 -11.45 -4.92 -9.67
CA LEU A 367 -11.41 -4.64 -11.10
C LEU A 367 -11.25 -3.14 -11.38
N ALA A 368 -11.98 -2.29 -10.66
CA ALA A 368 -11.88 -0.84 -10.79
C ALA A 368 -10.46 -0.31 -10.51
N PHE A 369 -9.83 -0.75 -9.42
CA PHE A 369 -8.45 -0.37 -9.11
C PHE A 369 -7.44 -0.89 -10.15
N ASN A 370 -7.61 -2.09 -10.66
CA ASN A 370 -6.72 -2.65 -11.68
C ASN A 370 -6.86 -1.87 -13.01
N LEU A 371 -8.09 -1.64 -13.49
CA LEU A 371 -8.34 -0.89 -14.72
C LEU A 371 -7.86 0.56 -14.62
N PHE A 372 -8.10 1.20 -13.48
CA PHE A 372 -7.60 2.56 -13.24
C PHE A 372 -6.08 2.59 -13.16
N GLY A 373 -5.46 1.62 -12.47
CA GLY A 373 -4.01 1.49 -12.36
C GLY A 373 -3.32 1.26 -13.70
N GLU A 374 -3.88 0.41 -14.56
CA GLU A 374 -3.40 0.18 -15.92
C GLU A 374 -3.51 1.45 -16.77
N GLY A 375 -4.66 2.11 -16.74
CA GLY A 375 -4.84 3.38 -17.43
C GLY A 375 -3.91 4.49 -16.93
N LEU A 376 -3.66 4.54 -15.63
CA LEU A 376 -2.69 5.46 -15.04
C LEU A 376 -1.27 5.18 -15.55
N ARG A 377 -0.89 3.91 -15.67
CA ARG A 377 0.39 3.49 -16.25
C ARG A 377 0.54 3.98 -17.68
N ASP A 378 -0.49 3.82 -18.52
CA ASP A 378 -0.46 4.23 -19.92
C ASP A 378 -0.31 5.74 -20.06
N ILE A 379 -1.04 6.51 -19.23
CA ILE A 379 -1.00 7.98 -19.24
C ILE A 379 0.36 8.50 -18.76
N LEU A 380 0.96 7.88 -17.75
CA LEU A 380 2.22 8.34 -17.16
C LEU A 380 3.46 7.87 -17.89
N ASN A 381 3.34 6.90 -18.84
CA ASN A 381 4.46 6.40 -19.63
C ASN A 381 4.71 7.27 -20.88
N PRO A 382 5.81 8.06 -20.93
CA PRO A 382 6.07 8.94 -22.06
C PRO A 382 6.36 8.20 -23.37
N LYS A 383 6.83 6.96 -23.32
CA LYS A 383 7.14 6.14 -24.51
C LYS A 383 5.88 5.69 -25.25
N LEU A 384 4.76 5.53 -24.59
CA LEU A 384 3.49 5.17 -25.21
C LEU A 384 2.79 6.38 -25.83
N ARG A 385 3.11 7.61 -25.37
CA ARG A 385 2.59 8.87 -25.93
C ARG A 385 2.98 9.14 -27.37
N GLN A 386 4.10 8.58 -27.83
CA GLN A 386 4.61 8.80 -29.20
C GLN A 386 3.98 7.86 -30.23
N ARG A 387 3.18 6.88 -29.82
CA ARG A 387 2.53 5.90 -30.69
C ARG A 387 1.02 6.11 -30.87
N SER A 388 0.42 7.04 -30.14
CA SER A 388 -1.00 7.41 -30.19
C SER A 388 -1.15 8.85 -30.74
#